data_e4026561a3971e6e935871572af9786a
#
_entry.id   e4026561a3971e6e935871572af9786a
#
_cell.length_a   1.000
_cell.length_b   1.000
_cell.length_c   1.000
_cell.angle_alpha   90.00
_cell.angle_beta   90.00
_cell.angle_gamma   90.00
#
_symmetry.space_group_name_H-M   'P 1'
#
loop_
_entity.id
_entity.type
_entity.pdbx_description
1 polymer ?
#
loop_
_entity_poly.entity_id
_entity_poly.type
_entity_poly.pdbx_seq_one_letter_code
_entity_poly.pdbx_strand_id
1 'polypeptide(L)' 'MLEGVKIVRKDVKNITLKVRPNGEAILTTPKAASDEHIKFIIEKRAKWIAQKRAFFASFNTPQ' A
#
# COMPACT_ATOMS: atom_id res chain seq x y z
N MET A 1 -4.90 8.79 5.70
CA MET A 1 -3.96 8.41 6.75
C MET A 1 -3.00 7.37 6.29
N LEU A 2 -1.77 7.45 6.75
CA LEU A 2 -0.74 6.52 6.32
C LEU A 2 -0.59 5.31 7.22
N GLU A 3 -1.50 5.17 8.16
CA GLU A 3 -1.45 4.06 9.11
C GLU A 3 -1.59 2.73 8.39
N GLY A 4 -0.72 1.80 8.73
CA GLY A 4 -0.75 0.49 8.14
C GLY A 4 -0.12 0.41 6.76
N VAL A 5 0.42 1.51 6.26
CA VAL A 5 1.09 1.53 4.97
C VAL A 5 2.57 1.75 5.19
N LYS A 6 3.36 0.81 4.73
CA LYS A 6 4.82 0.92 4.79
C LYS A 6 5.32 1.51 3.48
N ILE A 7 6.12 2.56 3.58
CA ILE A 7 6.67 3.21 2.40
C ILE A 7 8.13 2.80 2.26
N VAL A 8 8.47 2.23 1.11
CA VAL A 8 9.82 1.79 0.81
C VAL A 8 10.31 2.57 -0.40
N ARG A 9 11.43 3.25 -0.24
CA ARG A 9 12.05 3.98 -1.34
C ARG A 9 13.19 3.15 -1.90
N LYS A 10 13.11 2.90 -3.20
CA LYS A 10 14.11 2.09 -3.89
C LYS A 10 14.48 2.73 -5.21
N ASP A 11 15.53 2.21 -5.80
CA ASP A 11 15.98 2.67 -7.11
C ASP A 11 15.14 1.98 -8.19
N VAL A 12 13.88 2.40 -8.28
CA VAL A 12 12.93 1.87 -9.25
C VAL A 12 12.34 3.03 -10.04
N LYS A 13 11.77 2.72 -11.19
CA LYS A 13 11.18 3.74 -12.05
C LYS A 13 9.70 3.94 -11.80
N ASN A 14 9.02 2.93 -11.31
CA ASN A 14 7.59 2.95 -11.13
C ASN A 14 7.20 2.77 -9.68
N ILE A 15 6.00 3.25 -9.35
CA ILE A 15 5.45 3.08 -8.00
C ILE A 15 4.63 1.81 -8.00
N THR A 16 4.85 0.97 -6.99
CA THR A 16 4.14 -0.29 -6.83
C THR A 16 3.48 -0.33 -5.47
N LEU A 17 2.21 -0.68 -5.45
CA LEU A 17 1.46 -0.84 -4.20
C LEU A 17 1.09 -2.30 -4.05
N LYS A 18 1.41 -2.87 -2.89
CA LYS A 18 1.15 -4.27 -2.60
C LYS A 18 0.47 -4.39 -1.24
N VAL A 19 -0.54 -5.26 -1.16
CA VAL A 19 -1.21 -5.56 0.10
C VAL A 19 -0.98 -7.02 0.43
N ARG A 20 -0.51 -7.27 1.65
CA ARG A 20 -0.23 -8.63 2.10
C ARG A 20 -1.45 -9.25 2.79
N PRO A 21 -1.50 -10.57 2.86
CA PRO A 21 -2.62 -11.24 3.54
C PRO A 21 -2.78 -10.87 5.01
N ASN A 22 -1.72 -10.41 5.66
CA ASN A 22 -1.80 -9.98 7.05
C ASN A 22 -2.38 -8.57 7.20
N GLY A 23 -2.78 -7.95 6.10
CA GLY A 23 -3.36 -6.61 6.11
C GLY A 23 -2.33 -5.50 5.92
N GLU A 24 -1.07 -5.85 5.80
CA GLU A 24 -0.02 -4.84 5.63
C GLU A 24 0.02 -4.35 4.19
N ALA A 25 0.04 -3.04 4.00
CA ALA A 25 0.19 -2.44 2.69
C ALA A 25 1.60 -1.90 2.55
N ILE A 26 2.23 -2.17 1.41
CA ILE A 26 3.60 -1.73 1.15
C ILE A 26 3.60 -0.93 -0.15
N LEU A 27 4.08 0.29 -0.07
CA LEU A 27 4.22 1.17 -1.23
C LEU A 27 5.69 1.31 -1.55
N THR A 28 6.09 0.83 -2.72
CA THR A 28 7.46 0.96 -3.20
C THR A 28 7.52 2.13 -4.17
N THR A 29 8.38 3.10 -3.90
CA THR A 29 8.46 4.32 -4.70
C THR A 29 9.89 4.58 -5.13
N PRO A 30 10.09 5.35 -6.23
CA PRO A 30 11.41 5.85 -6.56
C PRO A 30 11.91 6.78 -5.46
N LYS A 31 13.23 6.85 -5.32
CA LYS A 31 13.83 7.72 -4.31
C LYS A 31 13.50 9.19 -4.55
N ALA A 32 13.28 9.56 -5.80
CA ALA A 32 13.01 10.94 -6.16
C ALA A 32 11.55 11.36 -5.93
N ALA A 33 10.67 10.43 -5.61
CA ALA A 33 9.26 10.77 -5.40
C ALA A 33 9.10 11.64 -4.16
N SER A 34 8.30 12.70 -4.29
CA SER A 34 8.05 13.59 -3.17
C SER A 34 7.05 12.99 -2.19
N ASP A 35 7.11 13.44 -0.95
CA ASP A 35 6.17 12.98 0.07
C ASP A 35 4.74 13.32 -0.31
N GLU A 36 4.54 14.49 -0.92
CA GLU A 36 3.21 14.90 -1.35
C GLU A 36 2.65 13.96 -2.41
N HIS A 37 3.51 13.57 -3.34
CA HIS A 37 3.10 12.66 -4.39
C HIS A 37 2.73 11.29 -3.82
N ILE A 38 3.54 10.80 -2.87
CA ILE A 38 3.29 9.53 -2.21
C ILE A 38 1.96 9.59 -1.46
N LYS A 39 1.74 10.67 -0.72
CA LYS A 39 0.50 10.84 0.03
C LYS A 39 -0.71 10.87 -0.90
N PHE A 40 -0.59 11.56 -2.02
CA PHE A 40 -1.66 11.63 -3.01
C PHE A 40 -2.01 10.24 -3.53
N ILE A 41 -1.00 9.43 -3.84
CA ILE A 41 -1.21 8.08 -4.33
C ILE A 41 -1.90 7.22 -3.30
N ILE A 42 -1.46 7.30 -2.04
CA ILE A 42 -2.06 6.52 -0.98
C ILE A 42 -3.52 6.90 -0.78
N GLU A 43 -3.82 8.19 -0.80
CA GLU A 43 -5.20 8.65 -0.66
C GLU A 43 -6.05 8.18 -1.83
N LYS A 44 -5.51 8.25 -3.03
CA LYS A 44 -6.22 7.82 -4.21
C LYS A 44 -6.49 6.31 -4.20
N ARG A 45 -5.58 5.55 -3.62
CA ARG A 45 -5.68 4.10 -3.57
C ARG A 45 -6.25 3.58 -2.26
N ALA A 46 -6.67 4.47 -1.37
CA ALA A 46 -7.16 4.06 -0.05
C ALA A 46 -8.31 3.07 -0.16
N LYS A 47 -9.22 3.32 -1.09
CA LYS A 47 -10.37 2.44 -1.31
C LYS A 47 -9.90 1.06 -1.78
N TRP A 48 -8.95 1.03 -2.68
CA TRP A 48 -8.40 -0.21 -3.20
C TRP A 48 -7.72 -0.99 -2.09
N ILE A 49 -6.97 -0.30 -1.23
CA ILE A 49 -6.30 -0.95 -0.10
C ILE A 49 -7.34 -1.57 0.84
N ALA A 50 -8.40 -0.82 1.13
CA ALA A 50 -9.46 -1.33 2.00
C ALA A 50 -10.12 -2.56 1.41
N GLN A 51 -10.37 -2.54 0.10
CA GLN A 51 -10.96 -3.69 -0.59
C GLN A 51 -10.05 -4.90 -0.53
N LYS A 52 -8.76 -4.70 -0.72
CA LYS A 52 -7.81 -5.81 -0.66
C LYS A 52 -7.69 -6.38 0.74
N ARG A 53 -7.70 -5.51 1.75
CA ARG A 53 -7.68 -5.97 3.13
C ARG A 53 -8.92 -6.80 3.46
N ALA A 54 -10.08 -6.34 3.01
CA ALA A 54 -11.32 -7.07 3.22
C ALA A 54 -11.29 -8.40 2.50
N PHE A 55 -10.74 -8.43 1.29
CA PHE A 55 -10.62 -9.66 0.52
C PHE A 55 -9.76 -10.68 1.28
N PHE A 56 -8.60 -10.25 1.76
CA PHE A 56 -7.72 -11.16 2.49
C PHE A 56 -8.30 -11.56 3.84
N ALA A 57 -9.02 -10.66 4.50
CA ALA A 57 -9.66 -10.98 5.76
C ALA A 57 -10.73 -12.04 5.57
N SER A 58 -11.47 -11.96 4.48
CA SER A 58 -12.49 -12.94 4.14
C SER A 58 -11.86 -14.29 3.80
N PHE A 59 -10.70 -14.25 3.19
CA PHE A 59 -9.98 -15.44 2.74
C PHE A 59 -9.28 -16.14 3.91
N ASN A 60 -8.83 -15.35 4.84
CA ASN A 60 -8.00 -15.77 5.96
C ASN A 60 -8.87 -16.21 7.12
N THR A 61 -9.75 -17.14 6.88
CA THR A 61 -10.56 -17.65 7.96
C THR A 61 -9.67 -18.43 8.91
N PRO A 62 -9.89 -18.28 10.20
CA PRO A 62 -9.12 -19.06 11.17
C PRO A 62 -9.40 -20.53 10.99
N GLN A 63 -8.36 -21.28 11.09
CA GLN A 63 -8.44 -22.72 10.90
C GLN A 63 -8.58 -23.42 12.23
#